data_3821bc5e6cba10423d0331612078814d
#
_entry.id   3821bc5e6cba10423d0331612078814d
#
_cell.length_a   1.000
_cell.length_b   1.000
_cell.length_c   1.000
_cell.angle_alpha   90.00
_cell.angle_beta   90.00
_cell.angle_gamma   90.00
#
_symmetry.space_group_name_H-M   'P 1'
#
loop_
_entity.id
_entity.type
_entity.pdbx_description
1 polymer ?
#
loop_
_entity_poly.entity_id
_entity_poly.type
_entity_poly.pdbx_seq_one_letter_code
_entity_poly.pdbx_strand_id
1 'polypeptide(L)'
;MASTAATVAAQDKTSSENAYIYCRVTFDDFKVQKEKQIHAYTQKYTERVYKMSVDCRQYDDDLTYIFGVINDEDGQPREFRSYMAGLNWLGRMGWEMLPYPTSYRSDMNLELEYWFRMDVSGLSANQINAKLAPLRPSKE
;
A
#
# COMPACT_ATOMS: atom_id res chain seq x y z
N MET A 1 26.29 -16.34 28.40
CA MET A 1 25.89 -16.17 27.74
C MET A 1 25.93 -16.31 26.71
N ALA A 2 26.26 -16.64 26.39
CA ALA A 2 26.30 -16.56 25.61
C ALA A 2 25.98 -16.93 24.94
N SER A 3 25.96 -17.30 24.75
CA SER A 3 25.76 -17.53 24.14
C SER A 3 25.49 -17.62 23.65
N THR A 4 25.52 -17.80 23.84
CA THR A 4 25.34 -17.85 23.18
C THR A 4 25.24 -17.54 22.08
N ALA A 5 25.62 -17.93 21.88
CA ALA A 5 26.04 -17.11 20.79
C ALA A 5 25.52 -17.66 19.53
N ALA A 6 25.47 -18.85 19.44
CA ALA A 6 25.06 -19.48 18.23
C ALA A 6 23.70 -19.06 17.84
N THR A 7 22.90 -18.97 18.79
CA THR A 7 21.58 -18.57 18.52
C THR A 7 21.52 -17.19 17.99
N VAL A 8 22.56 -16.48 18.16
CA VAL A 8 22.56 -15.11 17.73
C VAL A 8 22.47 -14.99 16.23
N ALA A 9 23.17 -15.82 15.53
CA ALA A 9 23.25 -15.64 14.09
C ALA A 9 21.91 -15.72 13.42
N ALA A 10 21.12 -16.69 13.79
CA ALA A 10 19.85 -16.85 13.12
C ALA A 10 18.88 -15.74 13.46
N GLN A 11 18.96 -15.26 14.65
CA GLN A 11 17.98 -14.28 15.08
C GLN A 11 18.34 -12.88 14.66
N ASP A 12 19.46 -12.72 14.03
CA ASP A 12 19.87 -11.40 13.62
C ASP A 12 18.98 -10.78 12.59
N LYS A 13 18.13 -11.54 11.96
CA LYS A 13 17.19 -10.97 11.03
C LYS A 13 16.20 -10.08 11.69
N THR A 14 16.04 -10.20 12.98
CA THR A 14 15.13 -9.35 13.72
C THR A 14 15.90 -8.56 14.75
N SER A 15 17.08 -8.16 14.41
CA SER A 15 17.96 -7.50 15.34
C SER A 15 17.36 -6.21 15.84
N SER A 16 18.04 -5.59 16.79
CA SER A 16 17.60 -4.33 17.34
C SER A 16 17.80 -3.17 16.38
N GLU A 17 18.49 -3.41 15.28
CA GLU A 17 18.64 -2.36 14.31
C GLU A 17 17.32 -2.11 13.59
N ASN A 18 17.15 -0.89 13.13
CA ASN A 18 15.95 -0.54 12.40
C ASN A 18 15.88 -1.34 11.11
N ALA A 19 14.74 -1.94 10.89
CA ALA A 19 14.46 -2.68 9.68
C ALA A 19 13.18 -2.14 9.09
N TYR A 20 13.20 -1.91 7.78
CA TYR A 20 12.04 -1.36 7.09
C TYR A 20 11.69 -2.23 5.92
N ILE A 21 10.40 -2.25 5.59
CA ILE A 21 9.95 -2.71 4.28
C ILE A 21 9.44 -1.50 3.54
N TYR A 22 9.51 -1.55 2.22
CA TYR A 22 9.20 -0.42 1.37
C TYR A 22 8.10 -0.76 0.39
N CYS A 23 7.35 0.27 0.02
CA CYS A 23 6.23 0.12 -0.90
C CYS A 23 6.21 1.34 -1.82
N ARG A 24 6.03 1.09 -3.12
CA ARG A 24 5.89 2.14 -4.10
C ARG A 24 4.43 2.25 -4.50
N VAL A 25 3.92 3.46 -4.55
CA VAL A 25 2.50 3.70 -4.74
C VAL A 25 2.28 4.69 -5.87
N THR A 26 1.35 4.35 -6.76
CA THR A 26 0.90 5.25 -7.81
C THR A 26 -0.61 5.28 -7.80
N PHE A 27 -1.19 6.29 -8.44
CA PHE A 27 -2.63 6.45 -8.52
C PHE A 27 -3.07 6.61 -9.96
N ASP A 28 -4.23 6.02 -10.27
CA ASP A 28 -4.94 6.26 -11.53
C ASP A 28 -6.27 6.90 -11.20
N ASP A 29 -6.64 7.92 -11.94
CA ASP A 29 -7.94 8.52 -11.76
C ASP A 29 -8.88 8.06 -12.88
N PHE A 30 -10.14 7.97 -12.54
CA PHE A 30 -11.14 7.58 -13.52
C PHE A 30 -12.49 8.13 -13.08
N LYS A 31 -13.43 8.13 -14.01
CA LYS A 31 -14.76 8.67 -13.75
C LYS A 31 -15.75 7.54 -13.63
N VAL A 32 -16.62 7.62 -12.64
CA VAL A 32 -17.68 6.64 -12.45
C VAL A 32 -19.02 7.35 -12.45
N GLN A 33 -20.03 6.65 -12.93
CA GLN A 33 -21.39 7.13 -12.87
C GLN A 33 -21.96 6.81 -11.50
N LYS A 34 -22.55 7.83 -10.89
CA LYS A 34 -23.18 7.68 -9.59
C LYS A 34 -24.61 8.15 -9.70
N GLU A 35 -25.43 7.76 -8.72
CA GLU A 35 -26.82 8.18 -8.67
C GLU A 35 -27.14 8.61 -7.25
N LYS A 36 -28.01 9.58 -7.14
CA LYS A 36 -28.53 9.94 -5.84
C LYS A 36 -30.00 10.28 -5.98
N GLN A 37 -30.75 9.99 -4.93
CA GLN A 37 -32.16 10.30 -4.90
C GLN A 37 -32.35 11.74 -4.44
N ILE A 38 -33.16 12.48 -5.21
CA ILE A 38 -33.54 13.82 -4.86
C ILE A 38 -35.06 13.85 -4.94
N HIS A 39 -35.73 13.80 -3.79
CA HIS A 39 -37.18 13.72 -3.72
C HIS A 39 -37.67 12.51 -4.51
N ALA A 40 -38.43 12.72 -5.56
CA ALA A 40 -39.07 11.63 -6.28
C ALA A 40 -38.30 11.17 -7.50
N TYR A 41 -37.12 11.71 -7.73
CA TYR A 41 -36.38 11.29 -8.93
C TYR A 41 -34.93 10.98 -8.61
N THR A 42 -34.30 10.28 -9.54
CA THR A 42 -32.91 9.89 -9.43
C THR A 42 -32.06 10.82 -10.29
N GLN A 43 -31.05 11.41 -9.69
CA GLN A 43 -30.12 12.24 -10.44
C GLN A 43 -28.84 11.45 -10.69
N LYS A 44 -28.43 11.40 -11.93
CA LYS A 44 -27.17 10.77 -12.32
C LYS A 44 -26.10 11.83 -12.39
N TYR A 45 -24.92 11.47 -11.93
CA TYR A 45 -23.79 12.40 -12.00
C TYR A 45 -22.51 11.61 -12.17
N THR A 46 -21.45 12.30 -12.57
CA THR A 46 -20.14 11.69 -12.77
C THR A 46 -19.23 12.15 -11.65
N GLU A 47 -18.53 11.20 -11.06
CA GLU A 47 -17.60 11.49 -10.00
C GLU A 47 -16.21 10.97 -10.38
N ARG A 48 -15.18 11.78 -10.12
CA ARG A 48 -13.81 11.33 -10.32
C ARG A 48 -13.35 10.61 -9.06
N VAL A 49 -12.83 9.42 -9.25
CA VAL A 49 -12.30 8.63 -8.15
C VAL A 49 -10.90 8.15 -8.52
N TYR A 50 -10.17 7.67 -7.55
CA TYR A 50 -8.78 7.27 -7.71
C TYR A 50 -8.61 5.84 -7.24
N LYS A 51 -7.87 5.05 -7.99
CA LYS A 51 -7.43 3.72 -7.59
C LYS A 51 -5.96 3.79 -7.24
N MET A 52 -5.56 2.96 -6.30
CA MET A 52 -4.17 2.93 -5.86
C MET A 52 -3.52 1.63 -6.29
N SER A 53 -2.38 1.74 -6.93
CA SER A 53 -1.56 0.59 -7.28
C SER A 53 -0.33 0.58 -6.39
N VAL A 54 0.04 -0.59 -5.91
CA VAL A 54 1.19 -0.72 -5.04
C VAL A 54 2.16 -1.75 -5.58
N ASP A 55 3.42 -1.53 -5.30
CA ASP A 55 4.47 -2.49 -5.54
C ASP A 55 5.20 -2.68 -4.22
N CYS A 56 4.89 -3.76 -3.56
CA CYS A 56 5.46 -4.11 -2.27
C CYS A 56 6.19 -5.44 -2.35
N ARG A 57 6.74 -5.75 -3.52
CA ARG A 57 7.44 -7.01 -3.72
C ARG A 57 8.79 -6.92 -3.04
N GLN A 58 8.91 -7.59 -1.91
CA GLN A 58 10.15 -7.58 -1.16
C GLN A 58 11.15 -8.62 -1.67
N TYR A 59 10.68 -9.55 -2.51
CA TYR A 59 11.51 -10.64 -3.04
C TYR A 59 12.15 -11.44 -1.92
N ASP A 60 11.38 -11.62 -0.84
CA ASP A 60 11.74 -12.42 0.31
C ASP A 60 10.72 -13.55 0.35
N ASP A 61 11.21 -14.79 0.33
CA ASP A 61 10.31 -15.94 0.23
C ASP A 61 9.36 -16.04 1.41
N ASP A 62 9.72 -15.45 2.54
CA ASP A 62 8.88 -15.52 3.73
C ASP A 62 7.81 -14.44 3.77
N LEU A 63 7.85 -13.48 2.86
CA LEU A 63 6.92 -12.37 2.89
C LEU A 63 5.93 -12.44 1.72
N THR A 64 4.74 -11.94 1.98
CA THR A 64 3.69 -11.92 0.97
C THR A 64 4.10 -11.07 -0.22
N TYR A 65 3.80 -11.59 -1.40
CA TYR A 65 4.07 -10.88 -2.65
C TYR A 65 2.89 -9.95 -2.91
N ILE A 66 3.14 -8.64 -2.84
CA ILE A 66 2.09 -7.64 -3.00
C ILE A 66 2.41 -6.80 -4.22
N PHE A 67 1.54 -6.85 -5.22
CA PHE A 67 1.71 -6.08 -6.44
C PHE A 67 0.37 -5.96 -7.14
N GLY A 68 -0.06 -4.73 -7.41
CA GLY A 68 -1.27 -4.50 -8.17
C GLY A 68 -2.18 -3.46 -7.55
N VAL A 69 -3.38 -3.37 -8.07
CA VAL A 69 -4.39 -2.43 -7.60
C VAL A 69 -4.96 -2.94 -6.27
N ILE A 70 -5.06 -2.04 -5.31
CA ILE A 70 -5.58 -2.38 -3.99
C ILE A 70 -7.09 -2.57 -4.07
N ASN A 71 -7.57 -3.67 -3.48
CA ASN A 71 -8.99 -3.97 -3.43
C ASN A 71 -9.58 -3.65 -2.06
N ASP A 72 -10.89 -3.47 -2.04
CA ASP A 72 -11.62 -3.33 -0.80
C ASP A 72 -12.01 -4.71 -0.27
N GLU A 73 -12.82 -4.74 0.80
CA GLU A 73 -13.19 -5.98 1.44
C GLU A 73 -14.05 -6.88 0.55
N ASP A 74 -14.69 -6.29 -0.44
CA ASP A 74 -15.54 -7.04 -1.35
C ASP A 74 -14.79 -7.53 -2.59
N GLY A 75 -13.51 -7.27 -2.65
CA GLY A 75 -12.71 -7.71 -3.79
C GLY A 75 -12.76 -6.77 -4.98
N GLN A 76 -13.36 -5.60 -4.82
CA GLN A 76 -13.42 -4.59 -5.86
C GLN A 76 -12.30 -3.58 -5.67
N PRO A 77 -11.83 -2.94 -6.73
CA PRO A 77 -10.80 -1.92 -6.56
C PRO A 77 -11.28 -0.87 -5.56
N ARG A 78 -10.43 -0.59 -4.59
CA ARG A 78 -10.76 0.41 -3.57
C ARG A 78 -10.73 1.79 -4.20
N GLU A 79 -11.78 2.56 -3.99
CA GLU A 79 -11.91 3.90 -4.55
C GLU A 79 -11.56 4.93 -3.50
N PHE A 80 -10.78 5.91 -3.89
CA PHE A 80 -10.44 7.04 -3.03
C PHE A 80 -10.94 8.31 -3.69
N ARG A 81 -11.33 9.27 -2.89
CA ARG A 81 -11.83 10.54 -3.43
C ARG A 81 -10.72 11.48 -3.85
N SER A 82 -9.51 11.24 -3.37
CA SER A 82 -8.37 12.08 -3.70
C SER A 82 -7.09 11.28 -3.44
N TYR A 83 -5.98 11.78 -3.96
CA TYR A 83 -4.68 11.21 -3.62
C TYR A 83 -4.47 11.25 -2.11
N MET A 84 -4.83 12.38 -1.51
CA MET A 84 -4.60 12.57 -0.08
C MET A 84 -5.35 11.53 0.74
N ALA A 85 -6.58 11.21 0.35
CA ALA A 85 -7.34 10.19 1.05
C ALA A 85 -6.63 8.85 1.01
N GLY A 86 -6.05 8.50 -0.14
CA GLY A 86 -5.29 7.26 -0.26
C GLY A 86 -4.04 7.28 0.58
N LEU A 87 -3.30 8.37 0.54
CA LEU A 87 -2.07 8.48 1.32
C LEU A 87 -2.36 8.41 2.82
N ASN A 88 -3.44 9.06 3.25
CA ASN A 88 -3.84 9.00 4.65
C ASN A 88 -4.28 7.60 5.07
N TRP A 89 -4.92 6.89 4.16
CA TRP A 89 -5.32 5.52 4.41
C TRP A 89 -4.10 4.64 4.71
N LEU A 90 -3.05 4.80 3.91
CA LEU A 90 -1.80 4.07 4.16
C LEU A 90 -1.19 4.47 5.50
N GLY A 91 -1.20 5.76 5.79
CA GLY A 91 -0.63 6.25 7.06
C GLY A 91 -1.31 5.65 8.27
N ARG A 92 -2.63 5.48 8.20
CA ARG A 92 -3.37 4.89 9.31
C ARG A 92 -3.01 3.42 9.52
N MET A 93 -2.48 2.77 8.51
CA MET A 93 -2.06 1.38 8.64
C MET A 93 -0.60 1.23 9.02
N GLY A 94 0.06 2.32 9.32
CA GLY A 94 1.43 2.26 9.79
C GLY A 94 2.50 2.54 8.75
N TRP A 95 2.10 2.91 7.54
CA TRP A 95 3.08 3.25 6.51
C TRP A 95 3.49 4.71 6.63
N GLU A 96 4.76 4.96 6.51
CA GLU A 96 5.34 6.30 6.58
C GLU A 96 5.78 6.74 5.20
N MET A 97 5.27 7.89 4.74
CA MET A 97 5.63 8.38 3.41
C MET A 97 7.01 9.02 3.48
N LEU A 98 7.86 8.66 2.51
CA LEU A 98 9.15 9.31 2.38
C LEU A 98 8.94 10.71 1.81
N PRO A 99 9.81 11.65 2.16
CA PRO A 99 9.49 13.07 1.96
C PRO A 99 9.46 13.54 0.51
N TYR A 100 10.07 12.82 -0.41
CA TYR A 100 10.21 13.35 -1.76
C TYR A 100 9.62 12.36 -2.76
N PRO A 101 8.38 12.61 -3.20
CA PRO A 101 7.81 11.76 -4.24
C PRO A 101 8.65 11.84 -5.51
N THR A 102 8.75 10.71 -6.17
CA THR A 102 9.46 10.62 -7.42
C THR A 102 8.45 10.79 -8.55
N SER A 103 8.81 11.57 -9.55
CA SER A 103 7.96 11.69 -10.72
C SER A 103 8.64 11.03 -11.91
N TYR A 104 7.84 10.48 -12.78
CA TYR A 104 8.35 9.93 -14.02
C TYR A 104 7.36 10.22 -15.13
N ARG A 105 7.85 10.16 -16.34
CA ARG A 105 7.03 10.44 -17.51
C ARG A 105 6.76 9.14 -18.24
N SER A 106 5.48 8.88 -18.46
CA SER A 106 5.06 7.73 -19.22
C SER A 106 4.28 8.26 -20.42
N ASP A 107 4.81 8.03 -21.61
CA ASP A 107 4.21 8.57 -22.82
C ASP A 107 4.11 10.08 -22.71
N MET A 108 2.91 10.60 -22.68
CA MET A 108 2.68 12.02 -22.62
C MET A 108 2.33 12.49 -21.21
N ASN A 109 2.33 11.60 -20.23
CA ASN A 109 1.85 11.93 -18.90
C ASN A 109 2.97 11.98 -17.89
N LEU A 110 2.86 12.90 -16.96
CA LEU A 110 3.74 12.96 -15.81
C LEU A 110 3.02 12.31 -14.65
N GLU A 111 3.63 11.29 -14.08
CA GLU A 111 3.02 10.57 -12.97
C GLU A 111 3.91 10.69 -11.75
N LEU A 112 3.27 10.67 -10.58
CA LEU A 112 3.97 10.73 -9.32
C LEU A 112 4.00 9.36 -8.69
N GLU A 113 5.17 8.99 -8.19
CA GLU A 113 5.35 7.80 -7.39
C GLU A 113 5.60 8.21 -5.97
N TYR A 114 4.87 7.60 -5.06
CA TYR A 114 5.05 7.87 -3.63
C TYR A 114 5.70 6.64 -3.02
N TRP A 115 6.74 6.86 -2.25
CA TRP A 115 7.44 5.77 -1.59
C TRP A 115 7.11 5.81 -0.12
N PHE A 116 6.78 4.64 0.41
CA PHE A 116 6.44 4.48 1.82
C PHE A 116 7.34 3.43 2.43
N ARG A 117 7.50 3.52 3.72
CA ARG A 117 8.20 2.48 4.46
C ARG A 117 7.44 2.19 5.74
N MET A 118 7.68 1.00 6.27
CA MET A 118 7.10 0.60 7.54
C MET A 118 8.20 0.01 8.38
N ASP A 119 8.31 0.46 9.61
CA ASP A 119 9.27 -0.08 10.56
C ASP A 119 8.77 -1.43 11.01
N VAL A 120 9.54 -2.47 10.70
CA VAL A 120 9.19 -3.83 11.07
C VAL A 120 10.25 -4.43 11.99
N SER A 121 11.00 -3.57 12.66
CA SER A 121 12.05 -4.01 13.59
C SER A 121 11.45 -4.94 14.63
N GLY A 122 12.10 -6.07 14.84
CA GLY A 122 11.67 -7.02 15.86
C GLY A 122 10.48 -7.87 15.49
N LEU A 123 9.95 -7.73 14.28
CA LEU A 123 8.77 -8.50 13.87
C LEU A 123 9.16 -9.75 13.12
N SER A 124 8.40 -10.82 13.33
CA SER A 124 8.56 -12.04 12.57
C SER A 124 7.93 -11.89 11.20
N ALA A 125 8.23 -12.84 10.31
CA ALA A 125 7.63 -12.83 8.97
C ALA A 125 6.11 -12.89 9.05
N ASN A 126 5.58 -13.69 9.97
CA ASN A 126 4.13 -13.77 10.12
C ASN A 126 3.53 -12.44 10.55
N GLN A 127 4.20 -11.75 11.43
CA GLN A 127 3.72 -10.44 11.88
C GLN A 127 3.79 -9.41 10.77
N ILE A 128 4.85 -9.46 9.97
CA ILE A 128 4.96 -8.55 8.83
C ILE A 128 3.86 -8.84 7.82
N ASN A 129 3.61 -10.12 7.53
CA ASN A 129 2.58 -10.48 6.58
C ASN A 129 1.19 -10.05 7.04
N ALA A 130 0.96 -10.07 8.35
CA ALA A 130 -0.31 -9.57 8.88
C ALA A 130 -0.48 -8.08 8.61
N LYS A 131 0.62 -7.34 8.65
CA LYS A 131 0.56 -5.91 8.36
C LYS A 131 0.40 -5.63 6.87
N LEU A 132 0.84 -6.54 6.02
CA LEU A 132 0.68 -6.39 4.57
C LEU A 132 -0.72 -6.79 4.10
N ALA A 133 -1.41 -7.60 4.87
CA ALA A 133 -2.69 -8.16 4.43
C ALA A 133 -3.73 -7.13 4.01
N PRO A 134 -3.85 -5.96 4.67
CA PRO A 134 -4.86 -4.99 4.24
C PRO A 134 -4.68 -4.44 2.85
N LEU A 135 -3.50 -4.60 2.25
CA LEU A 135 -3.26 -4.07 0.92
C LEU A 135 -4.02 -4.82 -0.17
N ARG A 136 -4.35 -6.09 0.04
CA ARG A 136 -5.26 -6.87 -0.83
C ARG A 136 -5.18 -6.52 -2.30
N PRO A 137 -4.05 -6.83 -2.95
CA PRO A 137 -3.95 -6.47 -4.36
C PRO A 137 -4.87 -7.35 -5.21
N SER A 138 -5.22 -6.82 -6.37
CA SER A 138 -6.01 -7.59 -7.31
C SER A 138 -5.18 -8.78 -7.78
N LYS A 139 -5.87 -9.88 -8.10
CA LYS A 139 -5.18 -11.08 -8.52
C LYS A 139 -4.89 -11.13 -10.01
N GLU A 140 -5.29 -10.12 -10.71
CA GLU A 140 -5.10 -10.03 -12.14
C GLU A 140 -3.67 -9.81 -12.52
#